data_dd933965a5be6056ca02b7bd5d855577
#
_entry.id   dd933965a5be6056ca02b7bd5d855577
#
_cell.length_a   1.000
_cell.length_b   1.000
_cell.length_c   1.000
_cell.angle_alpha   90.00
_cell.angle_beta   90.00
_cell.angle_gamma   90.00
#
_symmetry.space_group_name_H-M   'P 1'
#
loop_
_entity.id
_entity.type
_entity.pdbx_description
1 polymer ?
#
loop_
_entity_poly.entity_id
_entity_poly.type
_entity_poly.pdbx_seq_one_letter_code
_entity_poly.pdbx_strand_id
1 'polypeptide(L)'
;MNFIKKNYKSILKYLGIYLFVCICYIYIFYFLKFGDSLAFYSFSHALKNGQVIYNDFNIITTPLYVIFMSLGLHIYDNYLMFIFEQAFLVTLFVYFVNKNLGRKKTIFLFLFSAFFIKIFCMTYNFLTLFFLIIIYYLEKNYSSKDYLIGFIIGLSILSKHVIGCMLLIPMFIICFRNRGKLFKRLVGVFIPCFIFFIYLIINKSLYSFINLCFLGLFDFNTGNGRPSGIFFYLSVFIIGVFIYNIFRNKNKTYLYYFPCSFFFTYPIFDLHHFSYLLFLFLFFLIDNFYKNIKYEKIIYICIFTFNILFLINIINLNNDMLLCDSKSFSLFYMSRSVCNNLREKKQVLDKYCTNLKCTIIDGYSTFYKTSKNIDLNYFDVSYYGNLGYDGTNMMIKKIDKLKENYFIISSTSFINDKYNQYNMEIIDYIVKNKKLIAKESGLLIYK
;
A
#
# COMPACT_ATOMS: atom_id res chain seq x y z
N MET A 1 36.17 9.76 -3.78
CA MET A 1 36.51 9.13 -5.08
C MET A 1 36.83 7.62 -4.93
N ASN A 2 37.60 7.19 -3.93
CA ASN A 2 37.96 5.77 -3.75
C ASN A 2 36.78 4.83 -3.44
N PHE A 3 35.74 5.30 -2.75
CA PHE A 3 34.52 4.51 -2.47
C PHE A 3 33.77 4.16 -3.74
N ILE A 4 33.61 5.12 -4.66
CA ILE A 4 32.92 4.90 -5.96
C ILE A 4 33.72 3.91 -6.81
N LYS A 5 35.05 4.07 -6.93
CA LYS A 5 35.89 3.14 -7.68
C LYS A 5 35.80 1.71 -7.17
N LYS A 6 35.74 1.51 -5.83
CA LYS A 6 35.63 0.17 -5.21
C LYS A 6 34.27 -0.47 -5.43
N ASN A 7 33.20 0.31 -5.51
CA ASN A 7 31.81 -0.17 -5.53
C ASN A 7 31.09 0.01 -6.87
N TYR A 8 31.76 0.53 -7.93
CA TYR A 8 31.12 0.92 -9.18
C TYR A 8 30.29 -0.22 -9.83
N LYS A 9 30.81 -1.46 -9.82
CA LYS A 9 30.07 -2.62 -10.37
C LYS A 9 28.78 -2.90 -9.64
N SER A 10 28.77 -2.70 -8.31
CA SER A 10 27.56 -2.85 -7.49
C SER A 10 26.58 -1.71 -7.76
N ILE A 11 27.08 -0.49 -7.85
CA ILE A 11 26.26 0.70 -8.15
C ILE A 11 25.59 0.55 -9.52
N LEU A 12 26.37 0.19 -10.57
CA LEU A 12 25.82 -0.04 -11.92
C LEU A 12 24.76 -1.14 -11.94
N LYS A 13 24.99 -2.23 -11.20
CA LYS A 13 24.00 -3.32 -11.10
C LYS A 13 22.67 -2.81 -10.53
N TYR A 14 22.67 -2.07 -9.42
CA TYR A 14 21.45 -1.60 -8.80
C TYR A 14 20.81 -0.44 -9.56
N LEU A 15 21.60 0.39 -10.25
CA LEU A 15 21.09 1.36 -11.21
C LEU A 15 20.34 0.67 -12.37
N GLY A 16 20.91 -0.41 -12.91
CA GLY A 16 20.23 -1.21 -13.93
C GLY A 16 18.91 -1.82 -13.44
N ILE A 17 18.88 -2.33 -12.20
CA ILE A 17 17.63 -2.82 -11.58
C ILE A 17 16.63 -1.67 -11.43
N TYR A 18 17.05 -0.52 -10.96
CA TYR A 18 16.20 0.65 -10.80
C TYR A 18 15.53 1.07 -12.12
N LEU A 19 16.33 1.23 -13.18
CA LEU A 19 15.83 1.60 -14.51
C LEU A 19 14.86 0.54 -15.07
N PHE A 20 15.20 -0.74 -14.91
CA PHE A 20 14.30 -1.84 -15.31
C PHE A 20 12.95 -1.77 -14.56
N VAL A 21 12.98 -1.54 -13.26
CA VAL A 21 11.76 -1.41 -12.44
C VAL A 21 10.94 -0.19 -12.86
N CYS A 22 11.58 0.95 -13.15
CA CYS A 22 10.89 2.13 -13.71
C CYS A 22 10.14 1.79 -15.00
N ILE A 23 10.82 1.12 -15.95
CA ILE A 23 10.21 0.70 -17.22
C ILE A 23 9.03 -0.24 -16.97
N CYS A 24 9.17 -1.20 -16.04
CA CYS A 24 8.08 -2.10 -15.68
C CYS A 24 6.85 -1.33 -15.15
N TYR A 25 7.03 -0.37 -14.26
CA TYR A 25 5.92 0.43 -13.72
C TYR A 25 5.28 1.33 -14.77
N ILE A 26 6.04 1.86 -15.73
CA ILE A 26 5.50 2.73 -16.77
C ILE A 26 4.70 1.92 -17.80
N TYR A 27 5.25 0.79 -18.30
CA TYR A 27 4.73 0.12 -19.49
C TYR A 27 4.08 -1.23 -19.22
N ILE A 28 4.66 -2.06 -18.34
CA ILE A 28 4.25 -3.46 -18.20
C ILE A 28 3.20 -3.64 -17.12
N PHE A 29 3.35 -2.97 -15.99
CA PHE A 29 2.54 -3.19 -14.81
C PHE A 29 1.47 -2.11 -14.61
N TYR A 30 0.80 -1.71 -15.69
CA TYR A 30 -0.27 -0.71 -15.61
C TYR A 30 -1.34 -1.06 -14.57
N PHE A 31 -1.64 -2.35 -14.41
CA PHE A 31 -2.62 -2.83 -13.42
C PHE A 31 -2.18 -2.61 -11.97
N LEU A 32 -0.89 -2.36 -11.71
CA LEU A 32 -0.40 -1.94 -10.40
C LEU A 32 -0.66 -0.45 -10.10
N LYS A 33 -1.09 0.30 -11.10
CA LYS A 33 -1.39 1.74 -10.97
C LYS A 33 -2.81 2.02 -10.51
N PHE A 34 -3.68 1.01 -10.46
CA PHE A 34 -5.10 1.18 -10.15
C PHE A 34 -5.43 0.98 -8.67
N GLY A 35 -6.63 1.41 -8.30
CA GLY A 35 -7.16 1.25 -6.96
C GLY A 35 -6.31 2.00 -5.94
N ASP A 36 -5.82 1.28 -4.95
CA ASP A 36 -5.06 1.84 -3.83
C ASP A 36 -3.85 2.68 -4.28
N SER A 37 -3.15 2.27 -5.34
CA SER A 37 -1.97 3.01 -5.83
C SER A 37 -2.30 4.44 -6.27
N LEU A 38 -3.44 4.64 -6.95
CA LEU A 38 -3.93 5.97 -7.34
C LEU A 38 -4.38 6.78 -6.13
N ALA A 39 -5.06 6.14 -5.17
CA ALA A 39 -5.46 6.80 -3.94
C ALA A 39 -4.23 7.26 -3.14
N PHE A 40 -3.19 6.42 -3.01
CA PHE A 40 -1.96 6.80 -2.31
C PHE A 40 -1.18 7.90 -3.01
N TYR A 41 -1.14 7.92 -4.35
CA TYR A 41 -0.61 9.07 -5.07
C TYR A 41 -1.38 10.34 -4.74
N SER A 42 -2.72 10.28 -4.79
CA SER A 42 -3.57 11.43 -4.51
C SER A 42 -3.42 11.94 -3.07
N PHE A 43 -3.27 11.04 -2.09
CA PHE A 43 -2.99 11.41 -0.70
C PHE A 43 -1.61 12.06 -0.56
N SER A 44 -0.60 11.54 -1.24
CA SER A 44 0.76 12.13 -1.23
C SER A 44 0.79 13.50 -1.89
N HIS A 45 0.05 13.67 -2.98
CA HIS A 45 -0.13 14.96 -3.66
C HIS A 45 -0.88 15.97 -2.77
N ALA A 46 -1.95 15.55 -2.09
CA ALA A 46 -2.68 16.38 -1.15
C ALA A 46 -1.79 16.86 0.01
N LEU A 47 -1.00 15.93 0.59
CA LEU A 47 -0.04 16.28 1.65
C LEU A 47 1.02 17.27 1.15
N LYS A 48 1.58 17.06 -0.05
CA LYS A 48 2.54 17.99 -0.69
C LYS A 48 1.94 19.39 -0.86
N ASN A 49 0.65 19.50 -1.13
CA ASN A 49 -0.07 20.75 -1.29
C ASN A 49 -0.50 21.39 0.04
N GLY A 50 -0.07 20.87 1.19
CA GLY A 50 -0.29 21.43 2.52
C GLY A 50 -1.57 20.94 3.20
N GLN A 51 -2.30 19.97 2.61
CA GLN A 51 -3.44 19.37 3.29
C GLN A 51 -2.98 18.49 4.47
N VAL A 52 -3.75 18.49 5.54
CA VAL A 52 -3.44 17.78 6.79
C VAL A 52 -4.11 16.40 6.80
N ILE A 53 -3.30 15.36 6.97
CA ILE A 53 -3.77 13.97 7.09
C ILE A 53 -4.69 13.84 8.31
N TYR A 54 -5.80 13.11 8.17
CA TYR A 54 -6.88 12.88 9.16
C TYR A 54 -7.73 14.12 9.48
N ASN A 55 -7.37 15.29 9.00
CA ASN A 55 -8.15 16.50 9.18
C ASN A 55 -8.88 16.90 7.89
N ASP A 56 -8.13 17.03 6.79
CA ASP A 56 -8.65 17.47 5.50
C ASP A 56 -9.13 16.28 4.66
N PHE A 57 -8.47 15.14 4.76
CA PHE A 57 -8.83 13.90 4.07
C PHE A 57 -8.60 12.65 4.93
N ASN A 58 -9.35 11.58 4.63
CA ASN A 58 -9.33 10.34 5.39
C ASN A 58 -8.32 9.34 4.86
N ILE A 59 -7.53 8.77 5.78
CA ILE A 59 -6.75 7.56 5.55
C ILE A 59 -7.02 6.61 6.72
N ILE A 60 -7.34 5.34 6.44
CA ILE A 60 -7.58 4.30 7.46
C ILE A 60 -6.29 3.60 7.94
N THR A 61 -5.15 4.02 7.41
CA THR A 61 -3.84 3.45 7.74
C THR A 61 -2.91 4.54 8.27
N THR A 62 -1.84 4.12 8.91
CA THR A 62 -0.79 5.04 9.34
C THR A 62 -0.05 5.63 8.13
N PRO A 63 0.43 6.89 8.22
CA PRO A 63 0.67 7.72 7.04
C PRO A 63 2.10 7.65 6.47
N LEU A 64 2.99 6.81 7.01
CA LEU A 64 4.41 6.84 6.64
C LEU A 64 4.64 6.68 5.14
N TYR A 65 3.85 5.80 4.49
CA TYR A 65 3.96 5.61 3.05
C TYR A 65 3.61 6.89 2.27
N VAL A 66 2.52 7.56 2.67
CA VAL A 66 2.07 8.83 2.07
C VAL A 66 3.11 9.93 2.29
N ILE A 67 3.64 10.03 3.50
CA ILE A 67 4.69 11.02 3.84
C ILE A 67 5.94 10.76 3.00
N PHE A 68 6.41 9.51 2.94
CA PHE A 68 7.60 9.16 2.16
C PHE A 68 7.40 9.51 0.69
N MET A 69 6.29 9.08 0.09
CA MET A 69 6.01 9.30 -1.33
C MET A 69 5.65 10.75 -1.68
N SER A 70 5.38 11.60 -0.70
CA SER A 70 5.18 13.05 -0.93
C SER A 70 6.49 13.80 -1.11
N LEU A 71 7.62 13.26 -0.64
CA LEU A 71 8.91 13.95 -0.68
C LEU A 71 9.38 14.24 -2.10
N GLY A 72 9.31 13.26 -2.99
CA GLY A 72 9.69 13.44 -4.38
C GLY A 72 8.74 14.37 -5.14
N LEU A 73 7.46 14.43 -4.75
CA LEU A 73 6.50 15.34 -5.38
C LEU A 73 6.85 16.81 -5.18
N HIS A 74 7.65 17.16 -4.15
CA HIS A 74 8.22 18.51 -4.03
C HIS A 74 9.28 18.81 -5.10
N ILE A 75 9.90 17.78 -5.70
CA ILE A 75 10.89 17.94 -6.77
C ILE A 75 10.17 18.02 -8.12
N TYR A 76 9.25 17.09 -8.36
CA TYR A 76 8.46 17.05 -9.58
C TYR A 76 7.05 16.56 -9.28
N ASP A 77 6.09 17.47 -9.37
CA ASP A 77 4.69 17.25 -9.01
C ASP A 77 3.94 16.46 -10.10
N ASN A 78 4.25 15.18 -10.20
CA ASN A 78 3.69 14.30 -11.21
C ASN A 78 3.72 12.84 -10.76
N TYR A 79 2.76 12.04 -11.23
CA TYR A 79 2.68 10.60 -10.99
C TYR A 79 3.96 9.85 -11.40
N LEU A 80 4.67 10.34 -12.39
CA LEU A 80 5.96 9.76 -12.81
C LEU A 80 7.00 9.79 -11.67
N MET A 81 7.02 10.87 -10.88
CA MET A 81 7.91 10.94 -9.71
C MET A 81 7.54 9.92 -8.63
N PHE A 82 6.25 9.72 -8.41
CA PHE A 82 5.75 8.67 -7.53
C PHE A 82 6.21 7.27 -7.99
N ILE A 83 6.20 6.99 -9.31
CA ILE A 83 6.78 5.77 -9.87
C ILE A 83 8.28 5.67 -9.58
N PHE A 84 9.04 6.75 -9.74
CA PHE A 84 10.49 6.75 -9.50
C PHE A 84 10.82 6.47 -8.02
N GLU A 85 10.09 7.06 -7.09
CA GLU A 85 10.26 6.77 -5.67
C GLU A 85 9.93 5.32 -5.33
N GLN A 86 8.82 4.78 -5.86
CA GLN A 86 8.47 3.37 -5.67
C GLN A 86 9.55 2.44 -6.26
N ALA A 87 10.07 2.75 -7.45
CA ALA A 87 11.15 1.98 -8.06
C ALA A 87 12.43 2.01 -7.21
N PHE A 88 12.72 3.14 -6.58
CA PHE A 88 13.82 3.25 -5.62
C PHE A 88 13.61 2.34 -4.41
N LEU A 89 12.42 2.35 -3.79
CA LEU A 89 12.08 1.45 -2.69
C LEU A 89 12.21 -0.02 -3.10
N VAL A 90 11.73 -0.41 -4.28
CA VAL A 90 11.85 -1.77 -4.80
C VAL A 90 13.33 -2.15 -4.99
N THR A 91 14.15 -1.23 -5.48
CA THR A 91 15.60 -1.46 -5.66
C THR A 91 16.29 -1.69 -4.32
N LEU A 92 15.97 -0.90 -3.29
CA LEU A 92 16.46 -1.11 -1.93
C LEU A 92 15.97 -2.44 -1.35
N PHE A 93 14.73 -2.80 -1.58
CA PHE A 93 14.17 -4.08 -1.17
C PHE A 93 14.95 -5.25 -1.78
N VAL A 94 15.20 -5.22 -3.10
CA VAL A 94 16.05 -6.22 -3.79
C VAL A 94 17.46 -6.26 -3.20
N TYR A 95 18.04 -5.12 -2.85
CA TYR A 95 19.34 -5.05 -2.20
C TYR A 95 19.35 -5.80 -0.86
N PHE A 96 18.37 -5.55 0.03
CA PHE A 96 18.30 -6.22 1.34
C PHE A 96 17.97 -7.70 1.22
N VAL A 97 17.09 -8.10 0.29
CA VAL A 97 16.86 -9.52 -0.01
C VAL A 97 18.14 -10.20 -0.46
N ASN A 98 18.90 -9.55 -1.35
CA ASN A 98 20.18 -10.08 -1.84
C ASN A 98 21.25 -10.16 -0.73
N LYS A 99 21.26 -9.22 0.21
CA LYS A 99 22.14 -9.27 1.40
C LYS A 99 21.81 -10.42 2.33
N ASN A 100 20.53 -10.78 2.43
CA ASN A 100 20.08 -11.90 3.26
C ASN A 100 20.35 -13.28 2.64
N LEU A 101 20.01 -13.43 1.35
CA LEU A 101 19.97 -14.72 0.67
C LEU A 101 21.20 -15.01 -0.19
N GLY A 102 21.90 -13.97 -0.64
CA GLY A 102 22.90 -14.05 -1.70
C GLY A 102 22.29 -14.12 -3.10
N ARG A 103 23.12 -13.85 -4.13
CA ARG A 103 22.67 -13.60 -5.51
C ARG A 103 21.80 -14.71 -6.10
N LYS A 104 22.25 -15.98 -6.02
CA LYS A 104 21.54 -17.11 -6.63
C LYS A 104 20.13 -17.30 -6.04
N LYS A 105 20.05 -17.37 -4.70
CA LYS A 105 18.79 -17.52 -3.99
C LYS A 105 17.84 -16.34 -4.22
N THR A 106 18.37 -15.13 -4.34
CA THR A 106 17.57 -13.93 -4.66
C THR A 106 16.94 -14.04 -6.03
N ILE A 107 17.71 -14.40 -7.05
CA ILE A 107 17.16 -14.60 -8.42
C ILE A 107 16.08 -15.66 -8.38
N PHE A 108 16.30 -16.77 -7.70
CA PHE A 108 15.32 -17.84 -7.54
C PHE A 108 14.03 -17.35 -6.89
N LEU A 109 14.14 -16.63 -5.77
CA LEU A 109 12.98 -16.04 -5.08
C LEU A 109 12.17 -15.11 -6.00
N PHE A 110 12.84 -14.21 -6.74
CA PHE A 110 12.14 -13.26 -7.60
C PHE A 110 11.54 -13.91 -8.84
N LEU A 111 12.12 -14.97 -9.38
CA LEU A 111 11.51 -15.75 -10.44
C LEU A 111 10.20 -16.42 -9.96
N PHE A 112 10.16 -16.96 -8.75
CA PHE A 112 8.92 -17.46 -8.16
C PHE A 112 7.93 -16.34 -7.83
N SER A 113 8.43 -15.20 -7.36
CA SER A 113 7.59 -14.06 -6.96
C SER A 113 6.96 -13.33 -8.13
N ALA A 114 7.44 -13.53 -9.36
CA ALA A 114 6.83 -12.94 -10.54
C ALA A 114 5.37 -13.38 -10.72
N PHE A 115 4.98 -14.56 -10.21
CA PHE A 115 3.57 -14.98 -10.10
C PHE A 115 2.75 -14.08 -9.19
N PHE A 116 3.40 -13.42 -8.23
CA PHE A 116 2.77 -12.59 -7.22
C PHE A 116 3.15 -11.12 -7.39
N ILE A 117 3.13 -10.66 -8.64
CA ILE A 117 3.52 -9.29 -9.01
C ILE A 117 2.80 -8.22 -8.18
N LYS A 118 1.64 -8.58 -7.61
CA LYS A 118 0.85 -7.71 -6.72
C LYS A 118 1.57 -7.27 -5.46
N ILE A 119 2.64 -7.97 -5.02
CA ILE A 119 3.47 -7.50 -3.88
C ILE A 119 4.17 -6.16 -4.17
N PHE A 120 4.36 -5.82 -5.45
CA PHE A 120 4.98 -4.58 -5.88
C PHE A 120 3.99 -3.43 -6.06
N CYS A 121 2.71 -3.60 -5.65
CA CYS A 121 1.75 -2.49 -5.64
C CYS A 121 2.31 -1.31 -4.83
N MET A 122 2.07 -0.11 -5.33
CA MET A 122 2.50 1.15 -4.72
C MET A 122 1.63 1.47 -3.52
N THR A 123 1.85 0.74 -2.42
CA THR A 123 1.05 0.83 -1.19
C THR A 123 1.91 0.66 0.07
N TYR A 124 1.35 1.02 1.21
CA TYR A 124 1.94 0.82 2.53
C TYR A 124 2.26 -0.65 2.86
N ASN A 125 1.54 -1.61 2.26
CA ASN A 125 1.83 -3.04 2.45
C ASN A 125 3.23 -3.41 1.96
N PHE A 126 3.64 -2.88 0.80
CA PHE A 126 4.99 -3.08 0.29
C PHE A 126 6.05 -2.48 1.22
N LEU A 127 5.84 -1.26 1.72
CA LEU A 127 6.77 -0.62 2.65
C LEU A 127 6.90 -1.41 3.96
N THR A 128 5.80 -1.96 4.47
CA THR A 128 5.81 -2.82 5.66
C THR A 128 6.56 -4.12 5.41
N LEU A 129 6.36 -4.77 4.25
CA LEU A 129 7.14 -5.94 3.83
C LEU A 129 8.64 -5.63 3.78
N PHE A 130 9.00 -4.47 3.25
CA PHE A 130 10.38 -4.01 3.20
C PHE A 130 11.00 -3.87 4.59
N PHE A 131 10.30 -3.27 5.53
CA PHE A 131 10.78 -3.17 6.92
C PHE A 131 10.94 -4.55 7.59
N LEU A 132 10.06 -5.50 7.35
CA LEU A 132 10.23 -6.87 7.84
C LEU A 132 11.52 -7.52 7.32
N ILE A 133 11.86 -7.33 6.05
CA ILE A 133 13.12 -7.84 5.48
C ILE A 133 14.34 -7.15 6.12
N ILE A 134 14.25 -5.85 6.44
CA ILE A 134 15.32 -5.13 7.15
C ILE A 134 15.45 -5.64 8.58
N ILE A 135 14.35 -5.82 9.32
CA ILE A 135 14.37 -6.35 10.69
C ILE A 135 15.02 -7.73 10.70
N TYR A 136 14.60 -8.60 9.77
CA TYR A 136 15.21 -9.91 9.60
C TYR A 136 16.72 -9.83 9.36
N TYR A 137 17.17 -8.94 8.46
CA TYR A 137 18.58 -8.71 8.16
C TYR A 137 19.37 -8.25 9.39
N LEU A 138 18.83 -7.29 10.13
CA LEU A 138 19.47 -6.75 11.32
C LEU A 138 19.56 -7.77 12.44
N GLU A 139 18.48 -8.49 12.73
CA GLU A 139 18.48 -9.55 13.76
C GLU A 139 19.43 -10.69 13.44
N LYS A 140 19.55 -11.06 12.16
CA LYS A 140 20.43 -12.16 11.73
C LYS A 140 21.91 -11.78 11.76
N ASN A 141 22.26 -10.54 11.37
CA ASN A 141 23.65 -10.14 11.13
C ASN A 141 24.17 -9.08 12.12
N TYR A 142 23.28 -8.31 12.75
CA TYR A 142 23.62 -7.15 13.57
C TYR A 142 22.71 -7.03 14.81
N SER A 143 22.52 -8.14 15.54
CA SER A 143 21.60 -8.22 16.68
C SER A 143 21.96 -7.26 17.84
N SER A 144 23.13 -6.64 17.82
CA SER A 144 23.58 -5.61 18.77
C SER A 144 23.10 -4.18 18.41
N LYS A 145 22.55 -3.97 17.21
CA LYS A 145 22.01 -2.68 16.76
C LYS A 145 20.60 -2.44 17.27
N ASP A 146 20.38 -2.56 18.57
CA ASP A 146 19.06 -2.55 19.19
C ASP A 146 18.26 -1.28 18.94
N TYR A 147 18.87 -0.10 19.01
CA TYR A 147 18.17 1.16 18.66
C TYR A 147 17.64 1.16 17.23
N LEU A 148 18.46 0.66 16.29
CA LEU A 148 18.06 0.63 14.88
C LEU A 148 16.92 -0.37 14.63
N ILE A 149 17.00 -1.56 15.25
CA ILE A 149 15.92 -2.57 15.15
C ILE A 149 14.62 -1.98 15.70
N GLY A 150 14.66 -1.34 16.87
CA GLY A 150 13.51 -0.64 17.45
C GLY A 150 12.98 0.45 16.54
N PHE A 151 13.87 1.27 15.96
CA PHE A 151 13.49 2.36 15.03
C PHE A 151 12.74 1.82 13.80
N ILE A 152 13.23 0.74 13.19
CA ILE A 152 12.54 0.10 12.04
C ILE A 152 11.19 -0.51 12.45
N ILE A 153 11.06 -1.06 13.67
CA ILE A 153 9.75 -1.50 14.20
C ILE A 153 8.81 -0.29 14.34
N GLY A 154 9.28 0.83 14.88
CA GLY A 154 8.50 2.07 14.96
C GLY A 154 8.05 2.60 13.59
N LEU A 155 8.93 2.57 12.59
CA LEU A 155 8.56 2.88 11.20
C LEU A 155 7.53 1.89 10.65
N SER A 156 7.61 0.61 11.02
CA SER A 156 6.60 -0.40 10.63
C SER A 156 5.22 -0.09 11.22
N ILE A 157 5.16 0.40 12.47
CA ILE A 157 3.91 0.88 13.11
C ILE A 157 3.33 2.04 12.29
N LEU A 158 4.17 2.98 11.87
CA LEU A 158 3.76 4.13 11.08
C LEU A 158 3.47 3.80 9.60
N SER A 159 3.83 2.62 9.12
CA SER A 159 3.48 2.13 7.78
C SER A 159 2.17 1.34 7.78
N LYS A 160 2.04 0.31 8.63
CA LYS A 160 0.82 -0.47 8.87
C LYS A 160 0.73 -0.81 10.35
N HIS A 161 -0.05 -0.04 11.08
CA HIS A 161 -0.11 -0.12 12.55
C HIS A 161 -0.40 -1.54 13.07
N VAL A 162 -1.31 -2.30 12.44
CA VAL A 162 -1.65 -3.66 12.86
C VAL A 162 -0.41 -4.57 12.87
N ILE A 163 0.33 -4.64 11.76
CA ILE A 163 1.54 -5.46 11.69
C ILE A 163 2.62 -4.90 12.60
N GLY A 164 2.84 -3.58 12.55
CA GLY A 164 3.87 -2.92 13.34
C GLY A 164 3.70 -3.13 14.84
N CYS A 165 2.47 -3.05 15.36
CA CYS A 165 2.17 -3.36 16.77
C CYS A 165 2.42 -4.84 17.08
N MET A 166 2.08 -5.75 16.18
CA MET A 166 2.35 -7.18 16.37
C MET A 166 3.85 -7.50 16.40
N LEU A 167 4.72 -6.71 15.77
CA LEU A 167 6.17 -6.86 15.85
C LEU A 167 6.73 -6.56 17.25
N LEU A 168 5.99 -5.87 18.11
CA LEU A 168 6.38 -5.67 19.50
C LEU A 168 6.40 -6.99 20.28
N ILE A 169 5.52 -7.95 19.97
CA ILE A 169 5.45 -9.24 20.64
C ILE A 169 6.77 -10.01 20.52
N PRO A 170 7.28 -10.34 19.33
CA PRO A 170 8.59 -10.99 19.21
C PRO A 170 9.73 -10.13 19.77
N MET A 171 9.67 -8.82 19.66
CA MET A 171 10.67 -7.93 20.27
C MET A 171 10.71 -8.13 21.78
N PHE A 172 9.56 -8.16 22.49
CA PHE A 172 9.50 -8.42 23.91
C PHE A 172 10.00 -9.82 24.26
N ILE A 173 9.59 -10.85 23.52
CA ILE A 173 10.03 -12.23 23.76
C ILE A 173 11.56 -12.33 23.64
N ILE A 174 12.18 -11.76 22.60
CA ILE A 174 13.63 -11.81 22.36
C ILE A 174 14.40 -11.05 23.43
N CYS A 175 13.84 -9.94 23.92
CA CYS A 175 14.52 -9.07 24.89
C CYS A 175 14.14 -9.34 26.33
N PHE A 176 13.24 -10.28 26.62
CA PHE A 176 12.65 -10.52 27.95
C PHE A 176 13.71 -10.68 29.06
N ARG A 177 14.79 -11.40 28.77
CA ARG A 177 15.88 -11.65 29.73
C ARG A 177 16.95 -10.55 29.78
N ASN A 178 16.89 -9.55 28.88
CA ASN A 178 17.89 -8.48 28.77
C ASN A 178 17.22 -7.12 28.77
N ARG A 179 17.04 -6.56 29.99
CA ARG A 179 16.37 -5.25 30.18
C ARG A 179 17.05 -4.11 29.42
N GLY A 180 18.39 -4.10 29.36
CA GLY A 180 19.14 -3.07 28.62
C GLY A 180 18.91 -3.13 27.12
N LYS A 181 18.79 -4.32 26.55
CA LYS A 181 18.44 -4.55 25.15
C LYS A 181 17.00 -4.09 24.88
N LEU A 182 16.06 -4.47 25.76
CA LEU A 182 14.67 -4.07 25.65
C LEU A 182 14.52 -2.55 25.68
N PHE A 183 15.16 -1.88 26.65
CA PHE A 183 15.13 -0.44 26.78
C PHE A 183 15.59 0.27 25.49
N LYS A 184 16.75 -0.13 24.92
CA LYS A 184 17.28 0.43 23.67
C LYS A 184 16.29 0.27 22.52
N ARG A 185 15.65 -0.89 22.38
CA ARG A 185 14.65 -1.13 21.33
C ARG A 185 13.40 -0.29 21.54
N LEU A 186 12.90 -0.18 22.77
CA LEU A 186 11.75 0.68 23.08
C LEU A 186 12.03 2.16 22.77
N VAL A 187 13.21 2.66 23.13
CA VAL A 187 13.62 4.02 22.74
C VAL A 187 13.64 4.16 21.21
N GLY A 188 14.18 3.16 20.50
CA GLY A 188 14.14 3.15 19.04
C GLY A 188 12.72 3.24 18.47
N VAL A 189 11.78 2.43 18.99
CA VAL A 189 10.35 2.46 18.59
C VAL A 189 9.73 3.81 18.89
N PHE A 190 10.03 4.36 20.08
CA PHE A 190 9.43 5.61 20.56
C PHE A 190 9.77 6.80 19.65
N ILE A 191 10.99 6.90 19.14
CA ILE A 191 11.44 8.07 18.35
C ILE A 191 10.50 8.38 17.17
N PRO A 192 10.26 7.50 16.18
CA PRO A 192 9.39 7.80 15.05
C PRO A 192 7.93 7.97 15.48
N CYS A 193 7.45 7.17 16.43
CA CYS A 193 6.07 7.27 16.93
C CYS A 193 5.84 8.60 17.66
N PHE A 194 6.81 9.10 18.42
CA PHE A 194 6.72 10.36 19.15
C PHE A 194 6.73 11.57 18.21
N ILE A 195 7.58 11.56 17.18
CA ILE A 195 7.58 12.59 16.13
C ILE A 195 6.21 12.69 15.48
N PHE A 196 5.63 11.55 15.14
CA PHE A 196 4.30 11.49 14.55
C PHE A 196 3.20 11.94 15.51
N PHE A 197 3.30 11.57 16.79
CA PHE A 197 2.37 12.02 17.82
C PHE A 197 2.38 13.56 17.98
N ILE A 198 3.55 14.18 17.94
CA ILE A 198 3.68 15.66 17.93
C ILE A 198 2.97 16.26 16.72
N TYR A 199 3.16 15.66 15.52
CA TYR A 199 2.45 16.09 14.31
C TYR A 199 0.93 16.06 14.50
N LEU A 200 0.39 15.01 15.09
CA LEU A 200 -1.05 14.88 15.33
C LEU A 200 -1.60 15.93 16.29
N ILE A 201 -0.82 16.29 17.34
CA ILE A 201 -1.22 17.33 18.31
C ILE A 201 -1.21 18.71 17.65
N ILE A 202 -0.13 19.06 16.94
CA ILE A 202 0.00 20.37 16.28
C ILE A 202 -1.15 20.58 15.29
N ASN A 203 -1.50 19.56 14.53
CA ASN A 203 -2.55 19.62 13.51
C ASN A 203 -3.96 19.31 14.04
N LYS A 204 -4.14 19.14 15.37
CA LYS A 204 -5.44 18.81 16.00
C LYS A 204 -6.13 17.58 15.39
N SER A 205 -5.35 16.63 14.84
CA SER A 205 -5.83 15.46 14.11
C SER A 205 -5.78 14.16 14.93
N LEU A 206 -5.39 14.22 16.22
CA LEU A 206 -5.23 13.04 17.08
C LEU A 206 -6.53 12.25 17.23
N TYR A 207 -7.67 12.91 17.47
CA TYR A 207 -8.96 12.23 17.60
C TYR A 207 -9.35 11.52 16.30
N SER A 208 -9.21 12.22 15.17
CA SER A 208 -9.52 11.63 13.85
C SER A 208 -8.61 10.46 13.51
N PHE A 209 -7.33 10.54 13.89
CA PHE A 209 -6.39 9.41 13.75
C PHE A 209 -6.84 8.19 14.57
N ILE A 210 -7.19 8.37 15.85
CA ILE A 210 -7.67 7.29 16.72
C ILE A 210 -8.97 6.72 16.14
N ASN A 211 -9.88 7.58 15.72
CA ASN A 211 -11.16 7.17 15.16
C ASN A 211 -10.98 6.35 13.87
N LEU A 212 -10.16 6.81 12.93
CA LEU A 212 -9.98 6.15 11.63
C LEU A 212 -9.12 4.88 11.73
N CYS A 213 -7.97 4.96 12.42
CA CYS A 213 -6.99 3.88 12.41
C CYS A 213 -7.20 2.81 13.48
N PHE A 214 -7.94 3.10 14.56
CA PHE A 214 -8.16 2.15 15.65
C PHE A 214 -9.64 1.81 15.85
N LEU A 215 -10.49 2.78 16.12
CA LEU A 215 -11.91 2.51 16.37
C LEU A 215 -12.63 2.04 15.11
N GLY A 216 -12.33 2.66 13.97
CA GLY A 216 -12.89 2.29 12.67
C GLY A 216 -12.50 0.91 12.16
N LEU A 217 -11.50 0.23 12.77
CA LEU A 217 -11.15 -1.15 12.43
C LEU A 217 -12.31 -2.13 12.66
N PHE A 218 -13.17 -1.86 13.62
CA PHE A 218 -14.35 -2.70 13.88
C PHE A 218 -15.33 -2.62 12.71
N ASP A 219 -15.63 -1.42 12.23
CA ASP A 219 -16.52 -1.21 11.08
C ASP A 219 -15.88 -1.69 9.77
N PHE A 220 -14.57 -1.46 9.61
CA PHE A 220 -13.81 -1.98 8.47
C PHE A 220 -13.85 -3.51 8.38
N ASN A 221 -13.71 -4.20 9.52
CA ASN A 221 -13.75 -5.65 9.57
C ASN A 221 -15.15 -6.19 9.21
N THR A 222 -16.23 -5.55 9.67
CA THR A 222 -17.60 -5.97 9.33
C THR A 222 -17.89 -5.78 7.84
N GLY A 223 -17.41 -4.70 7.22
CA GLY A 223 -17.61 -4.41 5.79
C GLY A 223 -16.71 -5.20 4.86
N ASN A 224 -15.45 -5.41 5.24
CA ASN A 224 -14.41 -5.95 4.35
C ASN A 224 -13.85 -7.31 4.82
N GLY A 225 -14.14 -7.74 6.02
CA GLY A 225 -13.63 -8.98 6.57
C GLY A 225 -14.14 -10.21 5.80
N ARG A 226 -13.24 -11.09 5.40
CA ARG A 226 -13.53 -12.35 4.68
C ARG A 226 -12.80 -13.51 5.33
N PRO A 227 -13.25 -13.96 6.52
CA PRO A 227 -12.53 -14.97 7.30
C PRO A 227 -12.61 -16.38 6.72
N SER A 228 -13.37 -16.60 5.63
CA SER A 228 -13.60 -17.91 5.04
C SER A 228 -13.08 -17.94 3.61
N GLY A 229 -12.23 -18.92 3.32
CA GLY A 229 -11.73 -19.16 1.98
C GLY A 229 -10.37 -19.86 1.99
N ILE A 230 -9.94 -20.31 0.83
CA ILE A 230 -8.68 -21.05 0.70
C ILE A 230 -7.48 -20.27 1.23
N PHE A 231 -7.45 -18.95 1.04
CA PHE A 231 -6.34 -18.11 1.51
C PHE A 231 -6.27 -18.00 3.03
N PHE A 232 -7.40 -18.10 3.74
CA PHE A 232 -7.40 -18.20 5.20
C PHE A 232 -6.70 -19.49 5.66
N TYR A 233 -7.12 -20.65 5.15
CA TYR A 233 -6.54 -21.93 5.54
C TYR A 233 -5.05 -22.02 5.18
N LEU A 234 -4.67 -21.54 4.00
CA LEU A 234 -3.26 -21.48 3.59
C LEU A 234 -2.45 -20.54 4.50
N SER A 235 -3.02 -19.42 4.93
CA SER A 235 -2.34 -18.50 5.86
C SER A 235 -2.11 -19.17 7.21
N VAL A 236 -3.11 -19.85 7.77
CA VAL A 236 -2.99 -20.59 9.03
C VAL A 236 -1.93 -21.70 8.92
N PHE A 237 -1.93 -22.45 7.81
CA PHE A 237 -0.91 -23.46 7.55
C PHE A 237 0.51 -22.87 7.54
N ILE A 238 0.73 -21.76 6.81
CA ILE A 238 2.03 -21.08 6.74
C ILE A 238 2.50 -20.64 8.12
N ILE A 239 1.59 -20.07 8.92
CA ILE A 239 1.91 -19.65 10.30
C ILE A 239 2.26 -20.86 11.17
N GLY A 240 1.56 -21.97 11.03
CA GLY A 240 1.90 -23.23 11.69
C GLY A 240 3.33 -23.68 11.38
N VAL A 241 3.75 -23.59 10.10
CA VAL A 241 5.13 -23.90 9.69
C VAL A 241 6.14 -22.94 10.33
N PHE A 242 5.86 -21.64 10.41
CA PHE A 242 6.75 -20.69 11.09
C PHE A 242 6.88 -21.01 12.57
N ILE A 243 5.77 -21.23 13.27
CA ILE A 243 5.75 -21.58 14.70
C ILE A 243 6.53 -22.88 14.95
N TYR A 244 6.28 -23.93 14.17
CA TYR A 244 7.03 -25.18 14.26
C TYR A 244 8.54 -24.95 14.12
N ASN A 245 8.98 -24.12 13.16
CA ASN A 245 10.40 -23.84 12.97
C ASN A 245 11.00 -22.99 14.10
N ILE A 246 10.24 -22.12 14.75
CA ILE A 246 10.67 -21.41 15.96
C ILE A 246 10.99 -22.39 17.06
N PHE A 247 10.08 -23.33 17.35
CA PHE A 247 10.31 -24.36 18.38
C PHE A 247 11.52 -25.24 18.09
N ARG A 248 11.71 -25.62 16.83
CA ARG A 248 12.85 -26.45 16.39
C ARG A 248 14.19 -25.69 16.45
N ASN A 249 14.20 -24.38 16.21
CA ASN A 249 15.38 -23.54 16.05
C ASN A 249 15.39 -22.37 17.05
N LYS A 250 15.24 -22.64 18.34
CA LYS A 250 15.10 -21.62 19.41
C LYS A 250 16.18 -20.53 19.42
N ASN A 251 17.39 -20.84 18.94
CA ASN A 251 18.50 -19.88 18.88
C ASN A 251 18.42 -18.88 17.72
N LYS A 252 17.51 -19.08 16.78
CA LYS A 252 17.34 -18.20 15.60
C LYS A 252 16.27 -17.14 15.88
N THR A 253 16.64 -16.12 16.64
CA THR A 253 15.71 -15.05 17.11
C THR A 253 14.99 -14.34 15.96
N TYR A 254 15.62 -14.20 14.79
CA TYR A 254 15.00 -13.59 13.62
C TYR A 254 13.74 -14.32 13.11
N LEU A 255 13.58 -15.62 13.44
CA LEU A 255 12.39 -16.39 13.05
C LEU A 255 11.11 -15.93 13.77
N TYR A 256 11.25 -15.34 14.96
CA TYR A 256 10.09 -14.91 15.77
C TYR A 256 9.24 -13.82 15.12
N TYR A 257 9.79 -13.09 14.14
CA TYR A 257 9.06 -12.04 13.42
C TYR A 257 8.17 -12.54 12.28
N PHE A 258 8.40 -13.76 11.77
CA PHE A 258 7.62 -14.30 10.65
C PHE A 258 6.13 -14.50 10.94
N PRO A 259 5.69 -14.98 12.11
CA PRO A 259 4.27 -15.14 12.40
C PRO A 259 3.47 -13.84 12.31
N CYS A 260 4.10 -12.67 12.56
CA CYS A 260 3.45 -11.37 12.41
C CYS A 260 2.99 -11.09 10.97
N SER A 261 3.54 -11.80 9.98
CA SER A 261 3.13 -11.69 8.59
C SER A 261 1.68 -12.16 8.32
N PHE A 262 1.05 -12.90 9.24
CA PHE A 262 -0.37 -13.22 9.17
C PHE A 262 -1.24 -11.98 9.01
N PHE A 263 -0.85 -10.88 9.63
CA PHE A 263 -1.58 -9.62 9.61
C PHE A 263 -1.47 -8.85 8.26
N PHE A 264 -0.72 -9.37 7.29
CA PHE A 264 -0.90 -8.92 5.90
C PHE A 264 -2.24 -9.39 5.35
N THR A 265 -2.66 -10.61 5.67
CA THR A 265 -3.89 -11.23 5.15
C THR A 265 -5.13 -10.88 5.96
N TYR A 266 -4.98 -10.58 7.25
CA TYR A 266 -6.11 -10.21 8.12
C TYR A 266 -6.47 -8.72 7.97
N PRO A 267 -7.76 -8.34 7.91
CA PRO A 267 -8.96 -9.17 7.87
C PRO A 267 -9.39 -9.62 6.45
N ILE A 268 -8.67 -9.19 5.41
CA ILE A 268 -9.02 -9.42 4.00
C ILE A 268 -8.18 -10.57 3.45
N PHE A 269 -8.76 -11.78 3.41
CA PHE A 269 -8.09 -12.98 2.93
C PHE A 269 -8.25 -13.13 1.41
N ASP A 270 -7.70 -12.18 0.64
CA ASP A 270 -7.65 -12.23 -0.82
C ASP A 270 -6.24 -12.56 -1.35
N LEU A 271 -6.14 -12.77 -2.66
CA LEU A 271 -4.88 -13.09 -3.32
C LEU A 271 -3.84 -11.97 -3.18
N HIS A 272 -4.27 -10.69 -3.16
CA HIS A 272 -3.35 -9.57 -3.04
C HIS A 272 -2.65 -9.57 -1.67
N HIS A 273 -3.42 -9.64 -0.59
CA HIS A 273 -2.90 -9.66 0.77
C HIS A 273 -2.13 -10.96 1.07
N PHE A 274 -2.62 -12.10 0.58
CA PHE A 274 -1.96 -13.39 0.71
C PHE A 274 -0.59 -13.42 0.01
N SER A 275 -0.41 -12.68 -1.08
CA SER A 275 0.86 -12.66 -1.81
C SER A 275 2.05 -12.15 -0.97
N TYR A 276 1.82 -11.23 -0.04
CA TYR A 276 2.86 -10.75 0.89
C TYR A 276 3.30 -11.84 1.88
N LEU A 277 2.33 -12.56 2.47
CA LEU A 277 2.61 -13.68 3.36
C LEU A 277 3.35 -14.80 2.62
N LEU A 278 2.89 -15.13 1.41
CA LEU A 278 3.51 -16.17 0.59
C LEU A 278 4.93 -15.78 0.15
N PHE A 279 5.18 -14.52 -0.18
CA PHE A 279 6.55 -14.05 -0.44
C PHE A 279 7.48 -14.28 0.75
N LEU A 280 7.05 -13.92 1.96
CA LEU A 280 7.83 -14.14 3.18
C LEU A 280 8.01 -15.64 3.47
N PHE A 281 7.02 -16.46 3.17
CA PHE A 281 7.14 -17.90 3.29
C PHE A 281 8.17 -18.49 2.33
N LEU A 282 8.13 -18.09 1.05
CA LEU A 282 9.14 -18.50 0.06
C LEU A 282 10.55 -18.00 0.45
N PHE A 283 10.66 -16.74 0.89
CA PHE A 283 11.91 -16.19 1.40
C PHE A 283 12.46 -17.04 2.55
N PHE A 284 11.63 -17.40 3.53
CA PHE A 284 11.98 -18.25 4.64
C PHE A 284 12.43 -19.66 4.19
N LEU A 285 11.67 -20.31 3.31
CA LEU A 285 12.02 -21.63 2.78
C LEU A 285 13.35 -21.61 2.05
N ILE A 286 13.59 -20.61 1.21
CA ILE A 286 14.83 -20.47 0.44
C ILE A 286 16.01 -20.20 1.37
N ASP A 287 15.85 -19.37 2.40
CA ASP A 287 16.95 -19.09 3.33
C ASP A 287 17.34 -20.32 4.15
N ASN A 288 16.37 -21.08 4.64
CA ASN A 288 16.63 -22.15 5.59
C ASN A 288 16.81 -23.54 4.96
N PHE A 289 16.19 -23.82 3.82
CA PHE A 289 16.14 -25.18 3.25
C PHE A 289 16.78 -25.29 1.87
N TYR A 290 17.02 -24.17 1.16
CA TYR A 290 17.64 -24.22 -0.14
C TYR A 290 19.12 -24.66 0.01
N LYS A 291 19.37 -25.93 -0.23
CA LYS A 291 20.70 -26.51 -0.46
C LYS A 291 20.78 -26.79 -1.97
N ASN A 292 22.00 -26.90 -2.54
CA ASN A 292 22.20 -27.13 -3.97
C ASN A 292 21.24 -28.19 -4.51
N ILE A 293 20.22 -27.76 -5.23
CA ILE A 293 19.23 -28.66 -5.83
C ILE A 293 19.88 -29.27 -7.06
N LYS A 294 19.90 -30.62 -7.15
CA LYS A 294 20.53 -31.36 -8.25
C LYS A 294 20.03 -30.93 -9.65
N TYR A 295 18.79 -30.44 -9.72
CA TYR A 295 18.14 -30.00 -10.96
C TYR A 295 17.90 -28.47 -11.02
N GLU A 296 18.72 -27.69 -10.31
CA GLU A 296 18.60 -26.24 -10.19
C GLU A 296 18.41 -25.57 -11.56
N LYS A 297 19.23 -25.93 -12.56
CA LYS A 297 19.16 -25.35 -13.91
C LYS A 297 17.83 -25.62 -14.62
N ILE A 298 17.29 -26.82 -14.48
CA ILE A 298 15.99 -27.20 -15.10
C ILE A 298 14.87 -26.40 -14.45
N ILE A 299 14.87 -26.30 -13.12
CA ILE A 299 13.88 -25.51 -12.37
C ILE A 299 13.94 -24.03 -12.78
N TYR A 300 15.13 -23.46 -12.92
CA TYR A 300 15.30 -22.08 -13.42
C TYR A 300 14.71 -21.90 -14.81
N ILE A 301 14.98 -22.84 -15.74
CA ILE A 301 14.46 -22.78 -17.10
C ILE A 301 12.92 -22.86 -17.09
N CYS A 302 12.34 -23.81 -16.36
CA CYS A 302 10.88 -23.96 -16.28
C CYS A 302 10.21 -22.70 -15.72
N ILE A 303 10.73 -22.14 -14.61
CA ILE A 303 10.17 -20.94 -14.00
C ILE A 303 10.36 -19.73 -14.92
N PHE A 304 11.53 -19.59 -15.55
CA PHE A 304 11.80 -18.51 -16.50
C PHE A 304 10.87 -18.57 -17.71
N THR A 305 10.70 -19.76 -18.31
CA THR A 305 9.77 -19.96 -19.42
C THR A 305 8.34 -19.61 -19.03
N PHE A 306 7.89 -20.06 -17.86
CA PHE A 306 6.56 -19.72 -17.35
C PHE A 306 6.41 -18.20 -17.14
N ASN A 307 7.40 -17.54 -16.57
CA ASN A 307 7.35 -16.08 -16.40
C ASN A 307 7.31 -15.34 -17.74
N ILE A 308 8.01 -15.83 -18.77
CA ILE A 308 7.91 -15.27 -20.13
C ILE A 308 6.49 -15.43 -20.68
N LEU A 309 5.90 -16.63 -20.58
CA LEU A 309 4.52 -16.87 -21.03
C LEU A 309 3.52 -15.99 -20.28
N PHE A 310 3.71 -15.83 -18.96
CA PHE A 310 2.91 -14.92 -18.15
C PHE A 310 3.06 -13.46 -18.58
N LEU A 311 4.28 -13.04 -18.87
CA LEU A 311 4.58 -11.69 -19.36
C LEU A 311 3.95 -11.44 -20.75
N ILE A 312 4.03 -12.40 -21.65
CA ILE A 312 3.36 -12.36 -22.97
C ILE A 312 1.85 -12.22 -22.80
N ASN A 313 1.24 -12.97 -21.89
CA ASN A 313 -0.19 -12.82 -21.58
C ASN A 313 -0.52 -11.42 -21.06
N ILE A 314 0.30 -10.87 -20.16
CA ILE A 314 0.12 -9.48 -19.68
C ILE A 314 0.24 -8.48 -20.83
N ILE A 315 1.22 -8.63 -21.71
CA ILE A 315 1.41 -7.75 -22.87
C ILE A 315 0.21 -7.86 -23.81
N ASN A 316 -0.29 -9.04 -24.06
CA ASN A 316 -1.48 -9.25 -24.90
C ASN A 316 -2.75 -8.63 -24.30
N LEU A 317 -2.92 -8.71 -22.97
CA LEU A 317 -4.00 -8.00 -22.25
C LEU A 317 -3.86 -6.48 -22.33
N ASN A 318 -2.67 -5.97 -22.65
CA ASN A 318 -2.37 -4.54 -22.75
C ASN A 318 -2.48 -3.97 -24.18
N ASN A 319 -2.85 -4.78 -25.19
CA ASN A 319 -2.93 -4.32 -26.59
C ASN A 319 -3.95 -3.17 -26.80
N ASP A 320 -4.86 -2.94 -25.87
CA ASP A 320 -5.85 -1.85 -25.89
C ASP A 320 -5.49 -0.69 -24.95
N MET A 321 -4.19 -0.45 -24.72
CA MET A 321 -3.74 0.64 -23.85
C MET A 321 -3.69 1.97 -24.58
N LEU A 322 -4.23 3.00 -23.90
CA LEU A 322 -4.21 4.38 -24.37
C LEU A 322 -3.44 5.26 -23.38
N LEU A 323 -2.68 6.20 -23.89
CA LEU A 323 -2.05 7.24 -23.07
C LEU A 323 -3.14 8.19 -22.55
N CYS A 324 -3.29 8.24 -21.24
CA CYS A 324 -4.32 9.00 -20.55
C CYS A 324 -3.71 10.14 -19.71
N ASP A 325 -2.82 10.89 -20.36
CA ASP A 325 -2.06 11.94 -19.69
C ASP A 325 -2.95 13.11 -19.23
N SER A 326 -2.54 13.68 -18.12
CA SER A 326 -3.01 14.96 -17.61
C SER A 326 -1.84 15.70 -16.96
N LYS A 327 -2.04 16.94 -16.50
CA LYS A 327 -1.00 17.74 -15.85
C LYS A 327 -0.27 16.98 -14.72
N SER A 328 -1.02 16.24 -13.89
CA SER A 328 -0.47 15.49 -12.75
C SER A 328 -0.12 14.03 -13.07
N PHE A 329 -0.39 13.55 -14.27
CA PHE A 329 -0.22 12.16 -14.68
C PHE A 329 0.44 12.10 -16.07
N SER A 330 1.77 12.13 -16.13
CA SER A 330 2.52 11.94 -17.37
C SER A 330 2.88 10.46 -17.57
N LEU A 331 2.93 10.01 -18.81
CA LEU A 331 3.19 8.62 -19.20
C LEU A 331 2.23 7.63 -18.50
N PHE A 332 0.96 8.05 -18.34
CA PHE A 332 -0.06 7.28 -17.66
C PHE A 332 -0.90 6.47 -18.65
N TYR A 333 -0.55 5.20 -18.82
CA TYR A 333 -1.25 4.29 -19.70
C TYR A 333 -2.39 3.59 -18.98
N MET A 334 -3.57 3.54 -19.60
CA MET A 334 -4.78 2.85 -19.14
C MET A 334 -5.43 2.10 -20.28
N SER A 335 -6.35 1.16 -20.00
CA SER A 335 -7.17 0.57 -21.05
C SER A 335 -8.00 1.66 -21.73
N ARG A 336 -8.21 1.54 -23.04
CA ARG A 336 -8.94 2.52 -23.83
C ARG A 336 -10.33 2.81 -23.27
N SER A 337 -11.05 1.77 -22.87
CA SER A 337 -12.38 1.89 -22.28
C SER A 337 -12.37 2.71 -20.99
N VAL A 338 -11.43 2.46 -20.09
CA VAL A 338 -11.28 3.21 -18.84
C VAL A 338 -10.85 4.64 -19.11
N CYS A 339 -9.88 4.87 -19.99
CA CYS A 339 -9.41 6.22 -20.32
C CYS A 339 -10.52 7.07 -20.94
N ASN A 340 -11.30 6.52 -21.87
CA ASN A 340 -12.41 7.24 -22.49
C ASN A 340 -13.49 7.57 -21.44
N ASN A 341 -13.87 6.61 -20.59
CA ASN A 341 -14.83 6.85 -19.50
C ASN A 341 -14.33 7.96 -18.56
N LEU A 342 -13.07 7.95 -18.18
CA LEU A 342 -12.48 9.01 -17.34
C LEU A 342 -12.52 10.38 -18.03
N ARG A 343 -12.25 10.44 -19.35
CA ARG A 343 -12.33 11.69 -20.12
C ARG A 343 -13.75 12.24 -20.20
N GLU A 344 -14.75 11.39 -20.47
CA GLU A 344 -16.16 11.78 -20.50
C GLU A 344 -16.63 12.29 -19.14
N LYS A 345 -16.36 11.54 -18.07
CA LYS A 345 -16.68 11.96 -16.71
C LYS A 345 -15.99 13.27 -16.33
N LYS A 346 -14.72 13.43 -16.75
CA LYS A 346 -13.99 14.68 -16.51
C LYS A 346 -14.68 15.90 -17.15
N GLN A 347 -15.21 15.77 -18.36
CA GLN A 347 -15.95 16.88 -19.01
C GLN A 347 -17.19 17.27 -18.18
N VAL A 348 -17.93 16.30 -17.64
CA VAL A 348 -19.06 16.55 -16.74
C VAL A 348 -18.60 17.23 -15.45
N LEU A 349 -17.52 16.74 -14.84
CA LEU A 349 -16.97 17.33 -13.64
C LEU A 349 -16.47 18.77 -13.86
N ASP A 350 -15.92 19.07 -15.05
CA ASP A 350 -15.51 20.43 -15.41
C ASP A 350 -16.68 21.42 -15.43
N LYS A 351 -17.87 20.92 -15.76
CA LYS A 351 -19.10 21.73 -15.80
C LYS A 351 -19.66 22.01 -14.40
N TYR A 352 -19.59 21.05 -13.48
CA TYR A 352 -20.26 21.13 -12.17
C TYR A 352 -19.31 21.36 -10.99
N CYS A 353 -18.03 20.98 -11.11
CA CYS A 353 -17.02 21.14 -10.07
C CYS A 353 -16.17 22.40 -10.25
N THR A 354 -16.75 23.49 -10.70
CA THR A 354 -16.10 24.79 -10.74
C THR A 354 -16.02 25.35 -9.31
N ASN A 355 -14.87 25.95 -8.95
CA ASN A 355 -14.68 26.60 -7.66
C ASN A 355 -14.79 25.69 -6.41
N LEU A 356 -14.33 24.45 -6.50
CA LEU A 356 -14.19 23.54 -5.34
C LEU A 356 -15.49 23.12 -4.63
N LYS A 357 -16.66 23.38 -5.20
CA LYS A 357 -17.97 23.13 -4.56
C LYS A 357 -18.62 21.81 -5.02
N CYS A 358 -17.84 20.73 -5.08
CA CYS A 358 -18.41 19.41 -5.39
C CYS A 358 -17.90 18.31 -4.47
N THR A 359 -18.77 17.35 -4.21
CA THR A 359 -18.47 16.09 -3.56
C THR A 359 -18.68 14.95 -4.55
N ILE A 360 -17.64 14.16 -4.81
CA ILE A 360 -17.67 13.10 -5.82
C ILE A 360 -17.67 11.76 -5.11
N ILE A 361 -18.69 10.94 -5.35
CA ILE A 361 -18.79 9.55 -4.87
C ILE A 361 -18.62 8.63 -6.08
N ASP A 362 -17.38 8.29 -6.36
CA ASP A 362 -16.95 7.45 -7.49
C ASP A 362 -15.63 6.75 -7.13
N GLY A 363 -15.37 5.56 -7.68
CA GLY A 363 -14.11 4.84 -7.45
C GLY A 363 -12.85 5.58 -7.89
N TYR A 364 -12.99 6.60 -8.70
CA TYR A 364 -11.91 7.45 -9.21
C TYR A 364 -11.96 8.90 -8.70
N SER A 365 -12.73 9.18 -7.62
CA SER A 365 -12.87 10.53 -7.06
C SER A 365 -11.54 11.21 -6.80
N THR A 366 -10.61 10.51 -6.16
CA THR A 366 -9.26 11.01 -5.87
C THR A 366 -8.47 11.31 -7.14
N PHE A 367 -8.57 10.45 -8.17
CA PHE A 367 -7.93 10.68 -9.47
C PHE A 367 -8.45 11.96 -10.14
N TYR A 368 -9.77 12.17 -10.18
CA TYR A 368 -10.36 13.38 -10.78
C TYR A 368 -9.87 14.64 -10.08
N LYS A 369 -9.93 14.67 -8.75
CA LYS A 369 -9.51 15.81 -7.96
C LYS A 369 -8.03 16.11 -8.15
N THR A 370 -7.17 15.10 -8.05
CA THR A 370 -5.72 15.28 -8.26
C THR A 370 -5.41 15.75 -9.69
N SER A 371 -6.08 15.19 -10.72
CA SER A 371 -5.88 15.62 -12.11
C SER A 371 -6.24 17.08 -12.38
N LYS A 372 -7.04 17.67 -11.51
CA LYS A 372 -7.50 19.07 -11.55
C LYS A 372 -6.81 19.96 -10.53
N ASN A 373 -5.93 19.40 -9.70
CA ASN A 373 -5.35 20.08 -8.54
C ASN A 373 -6.42 20.63 -7.58
N ILE A 374 -7.48 19.83 -7.34
CA ILE A 374 -8.55 20.10 -6.38
C ILE A 374 -8.22 19.38 -5.09
N ASP A 375 -8.45 20.05 -3.97
CA ASP A 375 -8.23 19.48 -2.64
C ASP A 375 -9.09 18.25 -2.39
N LEU A 376 -8.49 17.25 -1.75
CA LEU A 376 -9.22 16.09 -1.25
C LEU A 376 -10.10 16.49 -0.07
N ASN A 377 -11.14 15.70 0.19
CA ASN A 377 -11.99 15.85 1.36
C ASN A 377 -12.37 14.49 1.95
N TYR A 378 -13.10 14.50 3.04
CA TYR A 378 -13.56 13.31 3.75
C TYR A 378 -14.43 12.35 2.90
N PHE A 379 -15.06 12.84 1.84
CA PHE A 379 -15.99 12.07 1.02
C PHE A 379 -15.31 11.30 -0.11
N ASP A 380 -14.05 11.58 -0.40
CA ASP A 380 -13.38 11.01 -1.58
C ASP A 380 -13.11 9.51 -1.48
N VAL A 381 -13.21 8.93 -0.27
CA VAL A 381 -13.07 7.50 -0.02
C VAL A 381 -14.26 7.03 0.81
N SER A 382 -15.48 7.16 0.26
CA SER A 382 -16.75 6.86 0.94
C SER A 382 -17.13 5.38 0.93
N TYR A 383 -16.15 4.47 1.01
CA TYR A 383 -16.43 3.05 1.15
C TYR A 383 -16.86 2.72 2.58
N TYR A 384 -17.77 1.75 2.71
CA TYR A 384 -18.17 1.24 4.02
C TYR A 384 -16.93 0.78 4.81
N GLY A 385 -16.81 1.21 6.06
CA GLY A 385 -15.68 0.92 6.93
C GLY A 385 -14.47 1.87 6.78
N ASN A 386 -14.42 2.74 5.75
CA ASN A 386 -13.31 3.70 5.56
C ASN A 386 -13.56 5.06 6.23
N LEU A 387 -14.67 5.23 6.93
CA LEU A 387 -15.09 6.51 7.48
C LEU A 387 -14.82 6.66 8.99
N GLY A 388 -14.18 5.68 9.60
CA GLY A 388 -13.98 5.60 11.05
C GLY A 388 -15.22 5.06 11.77
N TYR A 389 -15.15 5.02 13.11
CA TYR A 389 -16.26 4.60 13.96
C TYR A 389 -17.39 5.63 13.88
N ASP A 390 -18.62 5.14 13.69
CA ASP A 390 -19.83 5.98 13.47
C ASP A 390 -19.66 6.97 12.29
N GLY A 391 -18.80 6.64 11.35
CA GLY A 391 -18.44 7.53 10.25
C GLY A 391 -19.60 7.89 9.34
N THR A 392 -20.58 7.00 9.14
CA THR A 392 -21.79 7.24 8.35
C THR A 392 -22.59 8.43 8.90
N ASN A 393 -22.92 8.42 10.20
CA ASN A 393 -23.68 9.50 10.83
C ASN A 393 -22.91 10.82 10.83
N MET A 394 -21.60 10.78 11.05
CA MET A 394 -20.76 11.97 10.96
C MET A 394 -20.76 12.58 9.54
N MET A 395 -20.72 11.73 8.52
CA MET A 395 -20.76 12.16 7.12
C MET A 395 -22.11 12.78 6.75
N ILE A 396 -23.22 12.17 7.16
CA ILE A 396 -24.55 12.72 6.94
C ILE A 396 -24.67 14.12 7.55
N LYS A 397 -24.25 14.31 8.81
CA LYS A 397 -24.21 15.63 9.45
C LYS A 397 -23.32 16.65 8.73
N LYS A 398 -22.23 16.21 8.09
CA LYS A 398 -21.40 17.09 7.26
C LYS A 398 -22.08 17.47 5.95
N ILE A 399 -22.78 16.52 5.30
CA ILE A 399 -23.57 16.79 4.06
C ILE A 399 -24.58 17.90 4.28
N ASP A 400 -25.25 17.94 5.42
CA ASP A 400 -26.22 18.98 5.75
C ASP A 400 -25.60 20.38 5.84
N LYS A 401 -24.35 20.45 6.26
CA LYS A 401 -23.60 21.72 6.33
C LYS A 401 -23.10 22.20 4.96
N LEU A 402 -23.00 21.31 3.97
CA LEU A 402 -22.54 21.61 2.63
C LEU A 402 -23.71 22.02 1.70
N LYS A 403 -24.52 22.98 2.10
CA LYS A 403 -25.76 23.38 1.42
C LYS A 403 -25.60 23.79 -0.06
N GLU A 404 -24.43 24.30 -0.44
CA GLU A 404 -24.18 24.81 -1.80
C GLU A 404 -23.38 23.85 -2.69
N ASN A 405 -23.04 22.67 -2.20
CA ASN A 405 -22.25 21.72 -2.97
C ASN A 405 -23.10 20.92 -3.96
N TYR A 406 -22.48 20.64 -5.11
CA TYR A 406 -22.97 19.57 -5.96
C TYR A 406 -22.50 18.21 -5.42
N PHE A 407 -23.42 17.26 -5.35
CA PHE A 407 -23.11 15.85 -5.03
C PHE A 407 -23.19 15.06 -6.32
N ILE A 408 -22.03 14.50 -6.73
CA ILE A 408 -21.90 13.76 -7.99
C ILE A 408 -21.66 12.30 -7.64
N ILE A 409 -22.61 11.45 -8.00
CA ILE A 409 -22.61 10.03 -7.68
C ILE A 409 -22.51 9.23 -8.97
N SER A 410 -21.57 8.30 -9.04
CA SER A 410 -21.50 7.37 -10.17
C SER A 410 -22.72 6.43 -10.16
N SER A 411 -23.33 6.20 -11.31
CA SER A 411 -24.42 5.22 -11.44
C SER A 411 -23.99 3.81 -11.05
N THR A 412 -22.69 3.50 -11.19
CA THR A 412 -22.11 2.23 -10.74
C THR A 412 -22.02 2.11 -9.22
N SER A 413 -22.08 3.23 -8.47
CA SER A 413 -22.07 3.21 -7.00
C SER A 413 -23.35 2.62 -6.41
N PHE A 414 -24.43 2.53 -7.18
CA PHE A 414 -25.68 1.87 -6.78
C PHE A 414 -25.68 0.36 -7.01
N ILE A 415 -24.68 -0.15 -7.73
CA ILE A 415 -24.50 -1.59 -7.92
C ILE A 415 -23.74 -2.10 -6.71
N ASN A 416 -24.45 -2.74 -5.79
CA ASN A 416 -23.85 -3.43 -4.65
C ASN A 416 -23.06 -4.65 -5.17
N ASP A 417 -21.86 -4.39 -5.70
CA ASP A 417 -20.94 -5.45 -6.07
C ASP A 417 -20.17 -5.88 -4.82
N LYS A 418 -19.90 -7.18 -4.72
CA LYS A 418 -19.15 -7.81 -3.62
C LYS A 418 -17.79 -7.14 -3.32
N TYR A 419 -17.32 -6.31 -4.24
CA TYR A 419 -16.01 -5.65 -4.20
C TYR A 419 -16.04 -4.13 -4.04
N ASN A 420 -17.21 -3.48 -4.25
CA ASN A 420 -17.39 -2.02 -4.18
C ASN A 420 -18.54 -1.70 -3.24
N GLN A 421 -18.31 -1.86 -1.95
CA GLN A 421 -19.29 -1.51 -0.94
C GLN A 421 -19.18 -0.02 -0.63
N TYR A 422 -19.80 0.82 -1.48
CA TYR A 422 -20.06 2.21 -1.10
C TYR A 422 -21.00 2.24 0.10
N ASN A 423 -20.89 3.29 0.90
CA ASN A 423 -21.80 3.48 1.99
C ASN A 423 -23.18 3.90 1.45
N MET A 424 -24.08 2.93 1.27
CA MET A 424 -25.40 3.13 0.69
C MET A 424 -26.27 4.09 1.51
N GLU A 425 -26.10 4.12 2.84
CA GLU A 425 -26.86 5.05 3.70
C GLU A 425 -26.55 6.52 3.35
N ILE A 426 -25.27 6.83 3.03
CA ILE A 426 -24.88 8.17 2.59
C ILE A 426 -25.49 8.48 1.23
N ILE A 427 -25.43 7.53 0.30
CA ILE A 427 -26.00 7.68 -1.04
C ILE A 427 -27.51 7.90 -0.95
N ASP A 428 -28.21 7.04 -0.20
CA ASP A 428 -29.66 7.14 0.00
C ASP A 428 -30.06 8.46 0.66
N TYR A 429 -29.24 8.93 1.62
CA TYR A 429 -29.46 10.23 2.24
C TYR A 429 -29.37 11.37 1.22
N ILE A 430 -28.37 11.37 0.34
CA ILE A 430 -28.23 12.38 -0.72
C ILE A 430 -29.40 12.31 -1.69
N VAL A 431 -29.78 11.12 -2.15
CA VAL A 431 -30.88 10.91 -3.10
C VAL A 431 -32.22 11.40 -2.53
N LYS A 432 -32.46 11.17 -1.22
CA LYS A 432 -33.69 11.61 -0.55
C LYS A 432 -33.78 13.12 -0.30
N ASN A 433 -32.65 13.74 0.04
CA ASN A 433 -32.64 15.11 0.59
C ASN A 433 -32.12 16.16 -0.40
N LYS A 434 -31.61 15.74 -1.56
CA LYS A 434 -31.07 16.63 -2.59
C LYS A 434 -31.85 16.46 -3.91
N LYS A 435 -31.97 17.53 -4.69
CA LYS A 435 -32.66 17.50 -5.98
C LYS A 435 -31.71 16.99 -7.08
N LEU A 436 -32.16 15.98 -7.83
CA LEU A 436 -31.46 15.55 -9.05
C LEU A 436 -31.56 16.66 -10.11
N ILE A 437 -30.40 17.13 -10.60
CA ILE A 437 -30.30 18.22 -11.56
C ILE A 437 -29.98 17.68 -12.95
N ALA A 438 -29.10 16.69 -13.06
CA ALA A 438 -28.68 16.13 -14.33
C ALA A 438 -28.24 14.66 -14.19
N LYS A 439 -28.28 13.96 -15.34
CA LYS A 439 -27.70 12.61 -15.51
C LYS A 439 -26.91 12.61 -16.80
N GLU A 440 -25.59 12.63 -16.68
CA GLU A 440 -24.64 12.75 -17.79
C GLU A 440 -23.47 11.76 -17.61
N SER A 441 -23.07 11.06 -18.68
CA SER A 441 -21.91 10.13 -18.71
C SER A 441 -21.83 9.15 -17.53
N GLY A 442 -22.99 8.58 -17.13
CA GLY A 442 -23.07 7.66 -16.00
C GLY A 442 -22.90 8.32 -14.62
N LEU A 443 -22.96 9.64 -14.53
CA LEU A 443 -22.97 10.41 -13.30
C LEU A 443 -24.36 10.99 -13.02
N LEU A 444 -24.78 10.94 -11.77
CA LEU A 444 -25.99 11.57 -11.24
C LEU A 444 -25.57 12.80 -10.44
N ILE A 445 -26.08 13.97 -10.81
CA ILE A 445 -25.71 15.25 -10.20
C ILE A 445 -26.88 15.76 -9.36
N TYR A 446 -26.65 15.88 -8.06
CA TYR A 446 -27.61 16.39 -7.07
C TYR A 446 -27.15 17.74 -6.51
N LYS A 447 -28.15 18.57 -6.11
CA LYS A 447 -27.94 19.86 -5.45
C LYS A 447 -28.87 20.06 -4.28
#